data_49d1dd0fd7a81a9ecaf52ce85f8c37f3
#
_entry.id   49d1dd0fd7a81a9ecaf52ce85f8c37f3
#
_cell.length_a   1.000
_cell.length_b   1.000
_cell.length_c   1.000
_cell.angle_alpha   90.00
_cell.angle_beta   90.00
_cell.angle_gamma   90.00
#
_symmetry.space_group_name_H-M   'P 1'
#
loop_
_entity.id
_entity.type
_entity.pdbx_description
1 polymer ?
#
loop_
_entity_poly.entity_id
_entity_poly.type
_entity_poly.pdbx_seq_one_letter_code
_entity_poly.pdbx_strand_id
1 'polypeptide(L)'
;AAPHGTGHVKAGLNYAMSLHAIMDAHRQGYDENMYLDSATRTKVEETGGANFIFVTKDNTVVTPKSNSILPSITRRSLIYVAEHYLGLKVEEREVYLDEVKDFAECGLCGTAAVISPVGKIVDHGKEICFPSGMEEMGPTTKKLYETLTGIQMGRIEAPEGWIKVIE
;
A
#
# COMPACT_ATOMS: atom_id res chain seq x y z
N ALA A 1 3.60 0.57 -14.70
CA ALA A 1 2.91 0.85 -15.99
C ALA A 1 3.69 1.89 -16.80
N ALA A 2 3.40 2.00 -18.09
CA ALA A 2 4.03 3.03 -18.94
C ALA A 2 3.61 4.44 -18.49
N PRO A 3 4.49 5.45 -18.60
CA PRO A 3 4.11 6.83 -18.36
C PRO A 3 2.95 7.22 -19.26
N HIS A 4 1.94 7.88 -18.70
CA HIS A 4 0.70 8.25 -19.42
C HIS A 4 -0.07 7.05 -20.01
N GLY A 5 0.18 5.84 -19.51
CA GLY A 5 -0.49 4.62 -19.93
C GLY A 5 -1.76 4.35 -19.12
N THR A 6 -2.12 3.07 -19.01
CA THR A 6 -3.36 2.57 -18.40
C THR A 6 -3.20 2.07 -16.97
N GLY A 7 -2.11 2.39 -16.27
CA GLY A 7 -1.86 1.89 -14.91
C GLY A 7 -2.96 2.24 -13.91
N HIS A 8 -3.62 3.38 -14.09
CA HIS A 8 -4.75 3.81 -13.27
C HIS A 8 -6.08 3.09 -13.59
N VAL A 9 -6.10 2.24 -14.60
CA VAL A 9 -7.28 1.46 -15.01
C VAL A 9 -7.08 0.00 -14.61
N LYS A 10 -8.09 -0.62 -13.99
CA LYS A 10 -8.03 -2.05 -13.65
C LYS A 10 -8.26 -2.91 -14.89
N ALA A 11 -7.26 -2.97 -15.76
CA ALA A 11 -7.30 -3.67 -17.04
C ALA A 11 -6.38 -4.88 -17.05
N GLY A 12 -6.85 -6.02 -17.60
CA GLY A 12 -6.09 -7.27 -17.64
C GLY A 12 -4.73 -7.16 -18.30
N LEU A 13 -4.55 -6.26 -19.24
CA LEU A 13 -3.27 -6.02 -19.92
C LEU A 13 -2.16 -5.53 -18.94
N ASN A 14 -2.51 -4.77 -17.91
CA ASN A 14 -1.54 -4.35 -16.90
C ASN A 14 -1.03 -5.53 -16.08
N TYR A 15 -1.93 -6.46 -15.74
CA TYR A 15 -1.58 -7.67 -14.98
C TYR A 15 -0.79 -8.67 -15.83
N ALA A 16 -1.13 -8.83 -17.10
CA ALA A 16 -0.39 -9.71 -18.00
C ALA A 16 1.09 -9.32 -18.12
N MET A 17 1.39 -8.03 -18.17
CA MET A 17 2.76 -7.51 -18.19
C MET A 17 3.54 -7.80 -16.90
N SER A 18 2.85 -7.94 -15.77
CA SER A 18 3.48 -8.17 -14.46
C SER A 18 3.77 -9.64 -14.15
N LEU A 19 3.20 -10.59 -14.90
CA LEU A 19 3.30 -12.02 -14.61
C LEU A 19 4.73 -12.54 -14.54
N HIS A 20 5.62 -12.09 -15.44
CA HIS A 20 7.00 -12.53 -15.42
C HIS A 20 7.72 -12.10 -14.14
N ALA A 21 7.58 -10.84 -13.76
CA ALA A 21 8.23 -10.30 -12.57
C ALA A 21 7.75 -10.95 -11.27
N ILE A 22 6.43 -11.17 -11.11
CA ILE A 22 5.89 -11.81 -9.90
C ILE A 22 6.28 -13.30 -9.83
N MET A 23 6.30 -13.99 -10.96
CA MET A 23 6.75 -15.38 -11.01
C MET A 23 8.24 -15.52 -10.63
N ASP A 24 9.08 -14.58 -11.06
CA ASP A 24 10.49 -14.56 -10.68
C ASP A 24 10.67 -14.23 -9.19
N ALA A 25 9.89 -13.28 -8.66
CA ALA A 25 9.87 -12.98 -7.23
C ALA A 25 9.52 -14.23 -6.40
N HIS A 26 8.45 -14.95 -6.76
CA HIS A 26 8.04 -16.17 -6.08
C HIS A 26 9.10 -17.28 -6.15
N ARG A 27 9.79 -17.46 -7.29
CA ARG A 27 10.89 -18.44 -7.43
C ARG A 27 12.07 -18.12 -6.50
N GLN A 28 12.25 -16.83 -6.17
CA GLN A 28 13.29 -16.36 -5.26
C GLN A 28 12.83 -16.34 -3.80
N GLY A 29 11.58 -16.77 -3.51
CA GLY A 29 11.02 -16.84 -2.16
C GLY A 29 10.42 -15.52 -1.65
N TYR A 30 10.13 -14.57 -2.54
CA TYR A 30 9.42 -13.34 -2.20
C TYR A 30 7.91 -13.47 -2.45
N ASP A 31 7.10 -12.80 -1.63
CA ASP A 31 5.63 -12.84 -1.73
C ASP A 31 5.11 -11.92 -2.83
N GLU A 32 5.80 -10.81 -3.09
CA GLU A 32 5.34 -9.78 -4.03
C GLU A 32 6.55 -9.03 -4.64
N ASN A 33 6.30 -8.27 -5.70
CA ASN A 33 7.31 -7.39 -6.30
C ASN A 33 6.84 -5.93 -6.30
N MET A 34 7.75 -5.03 -5.97
CA MET A 34 7.53 -3.59 -6.00
C MET A 34 7.82 -3.03 -7.40
N TYR A 35 6.90 -2.21 -7.92
CA TYR A 35 7.12 -1.46 -9.14
C TYR A 35 7.63 -0.05 -8.85
N LEU A 36 8.59 0.38 -9.65
CA LEU A 36 9.05 1.76 -9.70
C LEU A 36 8.48 2.46 -10.95
N ASP A 37 8.46 3.77 -10.92
CA ASP A 37 8.07 4.55 -12.09
C ASP A 37 8.90 4.17 -13.32
N SER A 38 8.25 3.97 -14.44
CA SER A 38 8.91 3.47 -15.64
C SER A 38 9.77 4.51 -16.37
N ALA A 39 9.64 5.80 -16.02
CA ALA A 39 10.42 6.87 -16.64
C ALA A 39 11.79 7.03 -15.98
N THR A 40 11.86 7.04 -14.65
CA THR A 40 13.11 7.31 -13.92
C THR A 40 13.61 6.14 -13.09
N ARG A 41 12.73 5.21 -12.73
CA ARG A 41 12.99 4.06 -11.84
C ARG A 41 13.48 4.49 -10.46
N THR A 42 13.03 5.64 -9.98
CA THR A 42 13.44 6.19 -8.69
C THR A 42 12.28 6.33 -7.71
N LYS A 43 11.04 6.27 -8.21
CA LYS A 43 9.84 6.49 -7.40
C LYS A 43 9.06 5.20 -7.25
N VAL A 44 8.67 4.92 -6.01
CA VAL A 44 7.81 3.78 -5.69
C VAL A 44 6.40 4.04 -6.22
N GLU A 45 5.83 3.06 -6.90
CA GLU A 45 4.44 3.10 -7.35
C GLU A 45 3.58 2.14 -6.54
N GLU A 46 3.41 0.90 -6.99
CA GLU A 46 2.57 -0.11 -6.34
C GLU A 46 3.19 -1.50 -6.49
N THR A 47 2.53 -2.53 -5.99
CA THR A 47 2.84 -3.93 -6.34
C THR A 47 1.92 -4.42 -7.45
N GLY A 48 2.05 -5.69 -7.84
CA GLY A 48 1.16 -6.31 -8.82
C GLY A 48 -0.31 -6.32 -8.41
N GLY A 49 -0.61 -6.38 -7.11
CA GLY A 49 -1.98 -6.52 -6.60
C GLY A 49 -2.40 -5.52 -5.53
N ALA A 50 -1.51 -4.64 -5.05
CA ALA A 50 -1.78 -3.78 -3.91
C ALA A 50 -1.04 -2.45 -3.96
N ASN A 51 -1.57 -1.44 -3.25
CA ASN A 51 -0.91 -0.15 -3.09
C ASN A 51 -0.11 -0.09 -1.79
N PHE A 52 0.94 0.72 -1.76
CA PHE A 52 1.75 0.94 -0.56
C PHE A 52 1.11 1.95 0.41
N ILE A 53 1.23 1.64 1.68
CA ILE A 53 1.07 2.56 2.81
C ILE A 53 2.37 2.50 3.62
N PHE A 54 3.01 3.64 3.80
CA PHE A 54 4.17 3.80 4.68
C PHE A 54 3.78 4.63 5.90
N VAL A 55 4.53 4.46 6.99
CA VAL A 55 4.39 5.30 8.18
C VAL A 55 5.77 5.81 8.56
N THR A 56 5.89 7.11 8.76
CA THR A 56 7.12 7.74 9.21
C THR A 56 7.32 7.56 10.72
N LYS A 57 8.51 7.90 11.22
CA LYS A 57 8.83 7.82 12.65
C LYS A 57 8.00 8.76 13.52
N ASP A 58 7.45 9.83 12.95
CA ASP A 58 6.54 10.78 13.59
C ASP A 58 5.05 10.46 13.36
N ASN A 59 4.74 9.23 12.93
CA ASN A 59 3.39 8.72 12.65
C ASN A 59 2.64 9.44 11.52
N THR A 60 3.34 10.07 10.58
CA THR A 60 2.70 10.53 9.34
C THR A 60 2.49 9.34 8.41
N VAL A 61 1.27 9.16 7.94
CA VAL A 61 0.93 8.15 6.92
C VAL A 61 1.31 8.69 5.55
N VAL A 62 2.09 7.94 4.80
CA VAL A 62 2.56 8.33 3.46
C VAL A 62 2.14 7.27 2.45
N THR A 63 1.56 7.68 1.33
CA THR A 63 1.21 6.76 0.25
C THR A 63 1.62 7.34 -1.10
N PRO A 64 2.18 6.52 -1.99
CA PRO A 64 2.58 6.96 -3.31
C PRO A 64 1.42 7.59 -4.10
N LYS A 65 1.70 8.68 -4.77
CA LYS A 65 0.79 9.34 -5.71
C LYS A 65 1.40 9.32 -7.11
N SER A 66 0.73 8.66 -8.03
CA SER A 66 1.14 8.56 -9.44
C SER A 66 -0.10 8.40 -10.32
N ASN A 67 -0.02 8.86 -11.55
CA ASN A 67 -1.05 8.62 -12.56
C ASN A 67 -0.96 7.20 -13.16
N SER A 68 0.03 6.42 -12.75
CA SER A 68 0.29 5.06 -13.23
C SER A 68 -0.14 3.96 -12.25
N ILE A 69 -0.65 4.33 -11.07
CA ILE A 69 -1.14 3.38 -10.05
C ILE A 69 -2.66 3.32 -10.03
N LEU A 70 -3.18 2.18 -9.58
CA LEU A 70 -4.63 2.02 -9.41
C LEU A 70 -5.14 2.93 -8.28
N PRO A 71 -6.19 3.75 -8.52
CA PRO A 71 -6.81 4.58 -7.47
C PRO A 71 -7.68 3.72 -6.55
N SER A 72 -7.05 2.94 -5.70
CA SER A 72 -7.64 1.96 -4.80
C SER A 72 -8.68 2.58 -3.84
N ILE A 73 -9.85 1.97 -3.76
CA ILE A 73 -10.88 2.35 -2.77
C ILE A 73 -10.35 2.08 -1.36
N THR A 74 -9.71 0.94 -1.12
CA THR A 74 -9.12 0.62 0.19
C THR A 74 -8.09 1.67 0.61
N ARG A 75 -7.19 2.08 -0.28
CA ARG A 75 -6.21 3.14 0.00
C ARG A 75 -6.91 4.45 0.39
N ARG A 76 -7.91 4.87 -0.37
CA ARG A 76 -8.70 6.08 -0.07
C ARG A 76 -9.44 5.98 1.26
N SER A 77 -9.99 4.81 1.58
CA SER A 77 -10.64 4.57 2.87
C SER A 77 -9.64 4.66 4.03
N LEU A 78 -8.43 4.11 3.87
CA LEU A 78 -7.36 4.18 4.87
C LEU A 78 -6.86 5.60 5.10
N ILE A 79 -6.75 6.42 4.04
CA ILE A 79 -6.45 7.85 4.15
C ILE A 79 -7.52 8.54 5.01
N TYR A 80 -8.79 8.33 4.68
CA TYR A 80 -9.90 8.91 5.45
C TYR A 80 -9.87 8.46 6.92
N VAL A 81 -9.66 7.17 7.17
CA VAL A 81 -9.56 6.62 8.52
C VAL A 81 -8.38 7.23 9.29
N ALA A 82 -7.23 7.37 8.64
CA ALA A 82 -6.06 7.99 9.26
C ALA A 82 -6.35 9.41 9.75
N GLU A 83 -6.98 10.22 8.90
CA GLU A 83 -7.26 11.62 9.19
C GLU A 83 -8.41 11.80 10.20
N HIS A 84 -9.55 11.13 9.96
CA HIS A 84 -10.80 11.43 10.67
C HIS A 84 -11.04 10.56 11.91
N TYR A 85 -10.48 9.35 11.97
CA TYR A 85 -10.65 8.45 13.12
C TYR A 85 -9.42 8.41 14.02
N LEU A 86 -8.23 8.51 13.43
CA LEU A 86 -6.98 8.38 14.19
C LEU A 86 -6.25 9.73 14.38
N GLY A 87 -6.71 10.80 13.75
CA GLY A 87 -6.11 12.14 13.85
C GLY A 87 -4.67 12.20 13.35
N LEU A 88 -4.32 11.34 12.40
CA LEU A 88 -2.98 11.26 11.83
C LEU A 88 -2.83 12.21 10.64
N LYS A 89 -1.63 12.73 10.46
CA LYS A 89 -1.26 13.43 9.23
C LYS A 89 -1.12 12.43 8.09
N VAL A 90 -1.62 12.79 6.89
CA VAL A 90 -1.49 11.98 5.68
C VAL A 90 -0.81 12.79 4.58
N GLU A 91 0.09 12.16 3.85
CA GLU A 91 0.74 12.70 2.68
C GLU A 91 0.56 11.76 1.47
N GLU A 92 -0.23 12.21 0.50
CA GLU A 92 -0.24 11.59 -0.83
C GLU A 92 0.78 12.31 -1.70
N ARG A 93 1.92 11.69 -1.93
CA ARG A 93 3.03 12.29 -2.67
C ARG A 93 3.87 11.29 -3.43
N GLU A 94 4.80 11.75 -4.23
CA GLU A 94 5.86 10.90 -4.74
C GLU A 94 6.69 10.36 -3.57
N VAL A 95 7.01 9.07 -3.61
CA VAL A 95 7.86 8.38 -2.64
C VAL A 95 9.10 7.88 -3.37
N TYR A 96 10.26 8.34 -2.97
CA TYR A 96 11.51 7.93 -3.60
C TYR A 96 12.07 6.65 -2.98
N LEU A 97 12.66 5.79 -3.78
CA LEU A 97 13.20 4.50 -3.34
C LEU A 97 14.25 4.65 -2.23
N ASP A 98 15.05 5.70 -2.28
CA ASP A 98 16.11 5.94 -1.30
C ASP A 98 15.60 6.39 0.07
N GLU A 99 14.38 6.95 0.15
CA GLU A 99 13.74 7.29 1.43
C GLU A 99 13.01 6.09 2.10
N VAL A 100 12.76 5.02 1.37
CA VAL A 100 11.98 3.87 1.90
C VAL A 100 12.61 3.28 3.18
N LYS A 101 13.91 3.30 3.30
CA LYS A 101 14.66 2.85 4.49
C LYS A 101 14.40 3.69 5.76
N ASP A 102 13.87 4.89 5.60
CA ASP A 102 13.65 5.84 6.70
C ASP A 102 12.25 5.72 7.32
N PHE A 103 11.34 4.99 6.69
CA PHE A 103 10.01 4.73 7.23
C PHE A 103 10.06 3.74 8.40
N ALA A 104 9.15 3.95 9.36
CA ALA A 104 8.99 3.08 10.53
C ALA A 104 8.15 1.84 10.22
N GLU A 105 7.14 1.97 9.35
CA GLU A 105 6.24 0.88 8.99
C GLU A 105 5.97 0.88 7.48
N CYS A 106 5.69 -0.31 6.96
CA CYS A 106 5.24 -0.51 5.59
C CYS A 106 4.10 -1.51 5.55
N GLY A 107 3.10 -1.25 4.73
CA GLY A 107 2.00 -2.17 4.46
C GLY A 107 1.55 -2.10 3.00
N LEU A 108 0.95 -3.18 2.55
CA LEU A 108 0.27 -3.30 1.26
C LEU A 108 -1.23 -3.29 1.50
N CYS A 109 -1.95 -2.40 0.84
CA CYS A 109 -3.39 -2.28 1.00
C CYS A 109 -4.16 -2.64 -0.28
N GLY A 110 -5.27 -3.34 -0.09
CA GLY A 110 -6.16 -3.77 -1.17
C GLY A 110 -7.41 -4.44 -0.63
N THR A 111 -8.34 -4.75 -1.52
CA THR A 111 -9.66 -5.29 -1.14
C THR A 111 -9.57 -6.62 -0.40
N ALA A 112 -8.67 -7.50 -0.79
CA ALA A 112 -8.61 -8.86 -0.25
C ALA A 112 -8.14 -8.91 1.20
N ALA A 113 -7.08 -8.19 1.54
CA ALA A 113 -6.43 -8.27 2.85
C ALA A 113 -6.58 -7.01 3.69
N VAL A 114 -7.22 -5.97 3.18
CA VAL A 114 -7.30 -4.62 3.76
C VAL A 114 -5.90 -4.00 3.86
N ILE A 115 -5.07 -4.46 4.79
CA ILE A 115 -3.63 -4.17 4.85
C ILE A 115 -2.90 -5.47 5.19
N SER A 116 -1.83 -5.76 4.47
CA SER A 116 -0.83 -6.78 4.83
C SER A 116 0.47 -6.10 5.22
N PRO A 117 1.11 -6.47 6.34
CA PRO A 117 2.38 -5.90 6.74
C PRO A 117 3.49 -6.27 5.76
N VAL A 118 4.43 -5.36 5.57
CA VAL A 118 5.68 -5.61 4.84
C VAL A 118 6.83 -5.47 5.83
N GLY A 119 7.52 -6.55 6.12
CA GLY A 119 8.66 -6.55 7.02
C GLY A 119 9.99 -6.24 6.34
N LYS A 120 10.08 -6.54 5.04
CA LYS A 120 11.31 -6.37 4.28
C LYS A 120 11.06 -6.09 2.80
N ILE A 121 11.83 -5.19 2.23
CA ILE A 121 11.95 -4.97 0.77
C ILE A 121 13.39 -5.27 0.38
N VAL A 122 13.58 -5.96 -0.76
CA VAL A 122 14.91 -6.27 -1.27
C VAL A 122 15.11 -5.54 -2.60
N ASP A 123 16.14 -4.70 -2.64
CA ASP A 123 16.57 -3.98 -3.83
C ASP A 123 17.97 -4.45 -4.26
N HIS A 124 18.04 -5.20 -5.37
CA HIS A 124 19.30 -5.75 -5.91
C HIS A 124 20.20 -6.41 -4.85
N GLY A 125 19.59 -7.21 -3.97
CA GLY A 125 20.28 -7.90 -2.88
C GLY A 125 20.50 -7.05 -1.62
N LYS A 126 20.14 -5.76 -1.63
CA LYS A 126 20.17 -4.90 -0.45
C LYS A 126 18.83 -5.01 0.27
N GLU A 127 18.86 -5.43 1.52
CA GLU A 127 17.67 -5.52 2.35
C GLU A 127 17.33 -4.17 3.00
N ILE A 128 16.06 -3.79 2.90
CA ILE A 128 15.44 -2.68 3.63
C ILE A 128 14.44 -3.33 4.60
N CYS A 129 14.79 -3.38 5.89
CA CYS A 129 13.96 -3.98 6.91
C CYS A 129 13.20 -2.90 7.69
N PHE A 130 11.93 -3.19 7.97
CA PHE A 130 11.10 -2.32 8.80
C PHE A 130 11.13 -2.80 10.26
N PRO A 131 11.04 -1.88 11.26
CA PRO A 131 11.12 -2.24 12.68
C PRO A 131 10.04 -3.22 13.13
N SER A 132 8.85 -3.19 12.53
CA SER A 132 7.77 -4.14 12.80
C SER A 132 8.10 -5.59 12.39
N GLY A 133 9.11 -5.78 11.52
CA GLY A 133 9.54 -7.11 11.06
C GLY A 133 8.53 -7.82 10.17
N MET A 134 8.73 -9.13 10.01
CA MET A 134 7.96 -9.99 9.11
C MET A 134 6.71 -10.59 9.76
N GLU A 135 6.66 -10.69 11.09
CA GLU A 135 5.64 -11.46 11.81
C GLU A 135 4.50 -10.60 12.34
N GLU A 136 4.78 -9.32 12.59
CA GLU A 136 3.81 -8.42 13.20
C GLU A 136 3.57 -7.18 12.35
N MET A 137 2.34 -6.72 12.37
CA MET A 137 1.96 -5.45 11.79
C MET A 137 2.45 -4.31 12.68
N GLY A 138 2.99 -3.25 12.10
CA GLY A 138 3.38 -2.05 12.84
C GLY A 138 2.17 -1.43 13.57
N PRO A 139 2.42 -0.71 14.69
CA PRO A 139 1.35 -0.26 15.57
C PRO A 139 0.37 0.69 14.89
N THR A 140 0.83 1.56 14.00
CA THR A 140 -0.04 2.48 13.27
C THR A 140 -0.78 1.77 12.15
N THR A 141 -0.10 0.93 11.39
CA THR A 141 -0.71 0.08 10.36
C THR A 141 -1.79 -0.84 10.97
N LYS A 142 -1.55 -1.39 12.16
CA LYS A 142 -2.52 -2.20 12.90
C LYS A 142 -3.77 -1.41 13.28
N LYS A 143 -3.61 -0.19 13.79
CA LYS A 143 -4.76 0.68 14.10
C LYS A 143 -5.59 1.01 12.85
N LEU A 144 -4.93 1.29 11.73
CA LEU A 144 -5.60 1.51 10.45
C LEU A 144 -6.42 0.27 10.02
N TYR A 145 -5.82 -0.92 10.11
CA TYR A 145 -6.48 -2.18 9.81
C TYR A 145 -7.69 -2.43 10.71
N GLU A 146 -7.51 -2.34 12.03
CA GLU A 146 -8.56 -2.60 13.02
C GLU A 146 -9.72 -1.61 12.88
N THR A 147 -9.43 -0.34 12.61
CA THR A 147 -10.46 0.69 12.44
C THR A 147 -11.25 0.46 11.16
N LEU A 148 -10.59 0.25 10.01
CA LEU A 148 -11.30 0.03 8.76
C LEU A 148 -12.10 -1.27 8.78
N THR A 149 -11.55 -2.36 9.29
CA THR A 149 -12.29 -3.62 9.44
C THR A 149 -13.42 -3.51 10.46
N GLY A 150 -13.22 -2.73 11.52
CA GLY A 150 -14.27 -2.40 12.49
C GLY A 150 -15.47 -1.69 11.86
N ILE A 151 -15.21 -0.73 10.97
CA ILE A 151 -16.23 -0.05 10.17
C ILE A 151 -16.93 -1.04 9.24
N GLN A 152 -16.17 -1.82 8.48
CA GLN A 152 -16.72 -2.81 7.53
C GLN A 152 -17.61 -3.86 8.19
N MET A 153 -17.31 -4.23 9.44
CA MET A 153 -18.06 -5.22 10.22
C MET A 153 -19.13 -4.59 11.14
N GLY A 154 -19.36 -3.28 11.03
CA GLY A 154 -20.36 -2.59 11.84
C GLY A 154 -20.03 -2.46 13.33
N ARG A 155 -18.78 -2.68 13.73
CA ARG A 155 -18.30 -2.51 15.12
C ARG A 155 -17.92 -1.07 15.45
N ILE A 156 -17.56 -0.31 14.44
CA ILE A 156 -17.23 1.12 14.52
C ILE A 156 -18.20 1.84 13.61
N GLU A 157 -18.71 3.00 14.04
CA GLU A 157 -19.62 3.83 13.25
C GLU A 157 -18.97 4.22 11.93
N ALA A 158 -19.68 4.00 10.83
CA ALA A 158 -19.22 4.29 9.50
C ALA A 158 -19.52 5.74 9.10
N PRO A 159 -18.72 6.36 8.23
CA PRO A 159 -19.13 7.58 7.57
C PRO A 159 -20.43 7.37 6.78
N GLU A 160 -21.19 8.42 6.61
CA GLU A 160 -22.47 8.36 5.88
C GLU A 160 -22.26 7.78 4.47
N GLY A 161 -23.12 6.83 4.12
CA GLY A 161 -23.13 6.19 2.80
C GLY A 161 -22.06 5.11 2.58
N TRP A 162 -21.18 4.81 3.57
CA TRP A 162 -20.17 3.75 3.41
C TRP A 162 -20.76 2.35 3.59
N ILE A 163 -21.76 2.21 4.43
CA ILE A 163 -22.38 0.92 4.73
C ILE A 163 -23.85 0.96 4.30
N LYS A 164 -24.28 -0.08 3.61
CA LYS A 164 -25.69 -0.34 3.29
C LYS A 164 -26.10 -1.66 3.91
N VAL A 165 -27.02 -1.59 4.87
CA VAL A 165 -27.64 -2.80 5.44
C VAL A 165 -28.64 -3.33 4.43
N ILE A 166 -28.58 -4.63 4.16
CA ILE A 166 -29.53 -5.35 3.31
C ILE A 166 -30.43 -6.15 4.26
N GLU A 167 -31.73 -5.85 4.24
CA GLU A 167 -32.76 -6.58 5.00
C GLU A 167 -33.17 -7.87 4.27
#